data_31b44e61127e6f6809bafec13cb10e12
#
_entry.id   31b44e61127e6f6809bafec13cb10e12
#
_cell.length_a   1.000
_cell.length_b   1.000
_cell.length_c   1.000
_cell.angle_alpha   90.00
_cell.angle_beta   90.00
_cell.angle_gamma   90.00
#
_symmetry.space_group_name_H-M   'P 1'
#
loop_
_entity.id
_entity.type
_entity.pdbx_description
1 polymer ?
#
loop_
_entity_poly.entity_id
_entity_poly.type
_entity_poly.pdbx_seq_one_letter_code
_entity_poly.pdbx_strand_id
1 'polypeptide(L)'
;MPTKSTKGLIPLRPEKLYLCILLGSQSGWAADYFDPELLSLGTGNSDVDLSAFSSSGGYAEGDYLVNIFINQRDSFSRELAFKKNSSGSIVPELTPELLNELGVDVKHLPLLKDMPEDQPIMDLPAIIPHSSVKFNLASLRLDISIPQIAMQPGQESRIQPELWDDGIPALLANYSLSAGRNDQTINDEKRASNNLFATVRAGANAGPWRLRSTITHSHTDYDGGKYGQSIHSDITRFSNTYLARDIRQWRSSLLMGESSTGSDVLDGVPFRGIQLRSSDQMMPARLRGFSPQISGVASSNARITVRQNGYVIYETYVAPGPFDIKDIYQANMAGDLDVTVTEADGSQHGFVVPYSSLPVMLRPGGFKYEVSVGKYDGATARHSRQSDFMMATLIYGLPKNVTLYGGGLASEFYTALTLGAGISLGYMGAISADGTLSRAKFAHENDANGGSWRLRYSKSMLSTGTSLDLTALRYSTRNFYTFSEYNGTGYEGRDEDSLSGSHHRRSSFQTQISQQMGNYGSLSLRANRDDYWGDRKSVV
;
A
#
# COMPACT_ATOMS: atom_id res chain seq x y z
N MET A 1 -69.76 -6.84 -0.76
CA MET A 1 -70.49 -7.70 0.21
C MET A 1 -70.01 -9.14 0.02
N PRO A 2 -69.84 -9.92 1.01
CA PRO A 2 -69.42 -9.74 2.42
C PRO A 2 -68.18 -10.62 2.70
N THR A 3 -67.51 -10.74 3.78
CA THR A 3 -67.62 -10.46 5.22
C THR A 3 -66.26 -10.74 5.84
N LYS A 4 -65.93 -9.96 6.82
CA LYS A 4 -64.77 -10.10 7.70
C LYS A 4 -64.86 -11.35 8.58
N SER A 5 -63.74 -12.00 8.84
CA SER A 5 -63.53 -12.80 10.05
C SER A 5 -62.20 -12.45 10.71
N THR A 6 -62.29 -11.64 11.73
CA THR A 6 -61.22 -11.37 12.70
C THR A 6 -61.15 -12.49 13.71
N LYS A 7 -60.03 -13.22 13.73
CA LYS A 7 -59.69 -14.05 14.91
C LYS A 7 -58.76 -13.25 15.82
N GLY A 8 -59.27 -13.01 17.04
CA GLY A 8 -58.57 -12.25 18.07
C GLY A 8 -57.31 -12.93 18.59
N LEU A 9 -56.27 -12.16 18.72
CA LEU A 9 -55.08 -12.46 19.49
C LEU A 9 -55.41 -12.29 20.98
N ILE A 10 -55.19 -13.33 21.76
CA ILE A 10 -55.25 -13.30 23.23
C ILE A 10 -54.01 -12.56 23.74
N PRO A 11 -54.12 -11.50 24.52
CA PRO A 11 -52.97 -10.82 25.09
C PRO A 11 -52.34 -11.66 26.19
N LEU A 12 -51.15 -12.16 25.99
CA LEU A 12 -50.30 -12.75 27.01
C LEU A 12 -49.86 -11.66 27.99
N ARG A 13 -50.26 -11.78 29.26
CA ARG A 13 -49.86 -10.87 30.33
C ARG A 13 -48.34 -10.99 30.59
N PRO A 14 -47.61 -9.88 30.75
CA PRO A 14 -46.15 -9.87 30.89
C PRO A 14 -45.61 -10.58 32.14
N GLU A 15 -46.43 -10.76 33.15
CA GLU A 15 -46.04 -11.40 34.43
C GLU A 15 -45.65 -12.89 34.32
N LYS A 16 -46.09 -13.60 33.30
CA LYS A 16 -45.70 -15.01 33.05
C LYS A 16 -44.43 -15.18 32.23
N LEU A 17 -43.98 -14.12 31.56
CA LEU A 17 -42.73 -14.14 30.75
C LEU A 17 -41.49 -14.02 31.66
N TYR A 18 -41.58 -13.29 32.77
CA TYR A 18 -40.48 -13.15 33.72
C TYR A 18 -40.14 -14.44 34.48
N LEU A 19 -41.11 -15.30 34.71
CA LEU A 19 -40.88 -16.55 35.43
C LEU A 19 -40.15 -17.61 34.57
N CYS A 20 -40.32 -17.58 33.25
CA CYS A 20 -39.59 -18.47 32.33
C CYS A 20 -38.14 -18.03 32.06
N ILE A 21 -37.85 -16.72 32.20
CA ILE A 21 -36.49 -16.20 32.02
C ILE A 21 -35.64 -16.41 33.28
N LEU A 22 -36.25 -16.41 34.47
CA LEU A 22 -35.55 -16.67 35.72
C LEU A 22 -35.22 -18.17 35.98
N LEU A 23 -35.85 -19.09 35.26
CA LEU A 23 -35.55 -20.52 35.35
C LEU A 23 -34.55 -21.00 34.29
N GLY A 24 -34.19 -20.14 33.30
CA GLY A 24 -33.25 -20.46 32.22
C GLY A 24 -31.80 -20.01 32.44
N SER A 25 -31.48 -19.32 33.54
CA SER A 25 -30.14 -18.77 33.79
C SER A 25 -29.33 -19.48 34.88
N GLN A 26 -29.63 -20.73 35.12
CA GLN A 26 -28.67 -21.62 35.79
C GLN A 26 -27.88 -22.35 34.72
N SER A 27 -26.89 -21.68 34.14
CA SER A 27 -25.75 -22.38 33.55
C SER A 27 -25.02 -23.06 34.70
N GLY A 28 -25.52 -24.24 35.06
CA GLY A 28 -24.77 -25.17 35.87
C GLY A 28 -23.47 -25.47 35.15
N TRP A 29 -22.39 -25.04 35.70
CA TRP A 29 -21.06 -25.58 35.37
C TRP A 29 -21.11 -27.03 35.87
N ALA A 30 -21.58 -27.95 35.04
CA ALA A 30 -21.36 -29.36 35.22
C ALA A 30 -19.85 -29.58 35.05
N ALA A 31 -19.12 -29.68 36.14
CA ALA A 31 -17.80 -30.28 36.08
C ALA A 31 -18.03 -31.72 35.60
N ASP A 32 -17.43 -32.06 34.45
CA ASP A 32 -17.42 -33.42 33.94
C ASP A 32 -16.64 -34.27 34.96
N TYR A 33 -17.38 -34.93 35.86
CA TYR A 33 -16.80 -35.87 36.82
C TYR A 33 -16.73 -37.24 36.19
N PHE A 34 -15.51 -37.67 35.92
CA PHE A 34 -15.21 -39.05 35.55
C PHE A 34 -15.10 -39.89 36.82
N ASP A 35 -16.03 -40.81 37.02
CA ASP A 35 -15.97 -41.76 38.11
C ASP A 35 -14.90 -42.82 37.79
N PRO A 36 -13.79 -42.91 38.56
CA PRO A 36 -12.74 -43.86 38.35
C PRO A 36 -13.19 -45.33 38.43
N GLU A 37 -14.30 -45.61 39.15
CA GLU A 37 -14.81 -46.97 39.29
C GLU A 37 -15.44 -47.50 38.00
N LEU A 38 -15.90 -46.64 37.10
CA LEU A 38 -16.46 -47.03 35.80
C LEU A 38 -15.42 -47.58 34.81
N LEU A 39 -14.16 -47.20 34.95
CA LEU A 39 -13.05 -47.69 34.11
C LEU A 39 -12.43 -48.99 34.68
N SER A 40 -12.62 -49.32 35.96
CA SER A 40 -12.11 -50.50 36.60
C SER A 40 -12.92 -51.79 36.29
N LEU A 41 -14.07 -51.68 35.62
CA LEU A 41 -14.95 -52.81 35.30
C LEU A 41 -14.48 -53.68 34.14
N GLY A 42 -13.35 -53.44 33.54
CA GLY A 42 -12.95 -54.15 32.30
C GLY A 42 -11.70 -55.02 32.34
N THR A 43 -10.67 -54.73 33.09
CA THR A 43 -9.46 -55.57 33.15
C THR A 43 -8.61 -55.23 34.38
N GLY A 44 -8.15 -56.27 35.11
CA GLY A 44 -7.40 -56.11 36.33
C GLY A 44 -6.09 -55.33 36.21
N ASN A 45 -5.77 -54.66 37.30
CA ASN A 45 -4.49 -54.01 37.62
C ASN A 45 -3.90 -53.12 36.56
N SER A 46 -4.35 -51.91 36.50
CA SER A 46 -3.50 -50.79 36.11
C SER A 46 -3.72 -49.63 37.09
N ASP A 47 -2.72 -49.31 37.83
CA ASP A 47 -2.60 -48.12 38.68
C ASP A 47 -2.48 -46.89 37.76
N VAL A 48 -3.56 -46.60 37.03
CA VAL A 48 -3.62 -45.41 36.17
C VAL A 48 -4.07 -44.27 37.06
N ASP A 49 -3.21 -43.34 37.35
CA ASP A 49 -3.55 -42.11 38.06
C ASP A 49 -4.48 -41.24 37.21
N LEU A 50 -5.78 -41.37 37.49
CA LEU A 50 -6.86 -40.59 36.86
C LEU A 50 -7.08 -39.23 37.50
N SER A 51 -6.27 -38.87 38.50
CA SER A 51 -6.39 -37.58 39.20
C SER A 51 -6.23 -36.37 38.26
N ALA A 52 -5.47 -36.53 37.19
CA ALA A 52 -5.29 -35.49 36.14
C ALA A 52 -6.59 -35.20 35.36
N PHE A 53 -7.52 -36.16 35.30
CA PHE A 53 -8.79 -36.02 34.58
C PHE A 53 -9.98 -35.68 35.52
N SER A 54 -9.73 -35.60 36.82
CA SER A 54 -10.77 -35.26 37.82
C SER A 54 -11.14 -33.77 37.86
N SER A 55 -10.41 -32.92 37.15
CA SER A 55 -10.72 -31.50 37.01
C SER A 55 -11.01 -31.17 35.55
N SER A 56 -12.04 -30.37 35.29
CA SER A 56 -12.39 -29.88 33.98
C SER A 56 -11.16 -29.19 33.33
N GLY A 57 -10.67 -29.73 32.22
CA GLY A 57 -9.46 -29.21 31.50
C GLY A 57 -8.16 -29.80 32.00
N GLY A 58 -8.14 -30.84 32.87
CA GLY A 58 -6.92 -31.55 33.26
C GLY A 58 -6.34 -32.41 32.11
N TYR A 59 -5.03 -32.36 31.91
CA TYR A 59 -4.30 -33.20 30.96
C TYR A 59 -3.03 -33.74 31.64
N ALA A 60 -2.53 -34.89 31.19
CA ALA A 60 -1.35 -35.54 31.77
C ALA A 60 -0.06 -34.93 31.21
N GLU A 61 1.07 -35.18 31.90
CA GLU A 61 2.42 -34.97 31.33
C GLU A 61 2.62 -35.88 30.13
N GLY A 62 3.25 -35.38 29.08
CA GLY A 62 3.53 -36.13 27.87
C GLY A 62 3.71 -35.23 26.64
N ASP A 63 3.94 -35.87 25.51
CA ASP A 63 4.12 -35.18 24.24
C ASP A 63 2.80 -35.12 23.48
N TYR A 64 2.43 -33.91 23.05
CA TYR A 64 1.20 -33.65 22.32
C TYR A 64 1.50 -32.97 21.01
N LEU A 65 0.91 -33.48 19.91
CA LEU A 65 0.90 -32.77 18.65
C LEU A 65 -0.17 -31.68 18.73
N VAL A 66 0.24 -30.43 18.88
CA VAL A 66 -0.65 -29.28 19.09
C VAL A 66 -0.70 -28.37 17.89
N ASN A 67 -1.88 -27.81 17.63
CA ASN A 67 -2.06 -26.70 16.71
C ASN A 67 -1.85 -25.39 17.47
N ILE A 68 -0.78 -24.69 17.13
CA ILE A 68 -0.36 -23.48 17.83
C ILE A 68 -1.07 -22.27 17.22
N PHE A 69 -1.71 -21.49 18.07
CA PHE A 69 -2.31 -20.20 17.71
C PHE A 69 -1.63 -19.10 18.50
N ILE A 70 -1.08 -18.10 17.78
CA ILE A 70 -0.51 -16.91 18.41
C ILE A 70 -1.43 -15.72 18.19
N ASN A 71 -1.85 -15.05 19.27
CA ASN A 71 -2.78 -13.94 19.23
C ASN A 71 -4.02 -14.24 18.37
N GLN A 72 -4.60 -15.45 18.55
CA GLN A 72 -5.77 -15.98 17.83
C GLN A 72 -5.55 -16.28 16.33
N ARG A 73 -4.33 -16.22 15.83
CA ARG A 73 -3.99 -16.59 14.46
C ARG A 73 -3.38 -17.97 14.43
N ASP A 74 -3.81 -18.78 13.48
CA ASP A 74 -3.21 -20.08 13.20
C ASP A 74 -1.77 -19.90 12.74
N SER A 75 -0.86 -20.70 13.30
CA SER A 75 0.56 -20.66 12.97
C SER A 75 0.98 -21.97 12.30
N PHE A 76 1.23 -22.99 13.09
CA PHE A 76 1.60 -24.34 12.60
C PHE A 76 1.34 -25.40 13.66
N SER A 77 1.38 -26.68 13.27
CA SER A 77 1.30 -27.81 14.19
C SER A 77 2.70 -28.29 14.56
N ARG A 78 2.93 -28.53 15.83
CA ARG A 78 4.20 -29.06 16.35
C ARG A 78 3.97 -29.99 17.54
N GLU A 79 4.80 -30.99 17.70
CA GLU A 79 4.83 -31.84 18.89
C GLU A 79 5.58 -31.10 20.00
N LEU A 80 4.92 -30.91 21.15
CA LEU A 80 5.46 -30.23 22.32
C LEU A 80 5.34 -31.12 23.55
N ALA A 81 6.38 -31.10 24.37
CA ALA A 81 6.38 -31.75 25.69
C ALA A 81 5.62 -30.87 26.70
N PHE A 82 4.76 -31.49 27.47
CA PHE A 82 4.02 -30.86 28.58
C PHE A 82 4.52 -31.40 29.90
N LYS A 83 5.03 -30.53 30.76
CA LYS A 83 5.62 -30.89 32.06
C LYS A 83 5.08 -30.04 33.19
N LYS A 84 5.24 -30.55 34.42
CA LYS A 84 4.88 -29.79 35.63
C LYS A 84 5.84 -28.64 35.86
N ASN A 85 5.28 -27.44 36.03
CA ASN A 85 6.06 -26.28 36.45
C ASN A 85 6.24 -26.27 38.00
N SER A 86 6.95 -25.27 38.51
CA SER A 86 7.19 -25.09 39.95
C SER A 86 5.92 -24.93 40.81
N SER A 87 4.80 -24.53 40.21
CA SER A 87 3.47 -24.41 40.86
C SER A 87 2.65 -25.71 40.81
N GLY A 88 3.17 -26.79 40.20
CA GLY A 88 2.47 -28.05 40.01
C GLY A 88 1.49 -28.11 38.84
N SER A 89 1.38 -27.06 38.06
CA SER A 89 0.53 -27.02 36.87
C SER A 89 1.29 -27.60 35.67
N ILE A 90 0.59 -28.35 34.83
CA ILE A 90 1.18 -28.88 33.59
C ILE A 90 1.16 -27.77 32.52
N VAL A 91 2.30 -27.48 31.93
CA VAL A 91 2.47 -26.41 30.93
C VAL A 91 3.33 -26.91 29.76
N PRO A 92 3.17 -26.38 28.55
CA PRO A 92 4.02 -26.74 27.43
C PRO A 92 5.44 -26.20 27.63
N GLU A 93 6.46 -26.98 27.25
CA GLU A 93 7.82 -26.51 27.13
C GLU A 93 7.97 -25.61 25.90
N LEU A 94 8.01 -24.31 26.12
CA LEU A 94 8.32 -23.33 25.08
C LEU A 94 9.82 -23.06 25.08
N THR A 95 10.40 -22.77 23.92
CA THR A 95 11.82 -22.38 23.82
C THR A 95 11.95 -21.02 23.14
N PRO A 96 13.06 -20.27 23.38
CA PRO A 96 13.33 -19.03 22.64
C PRO A 96 13.33 -19.23 21.12
N GLU A 97 13.83 -20.39 20.63
CA GLU A 97 13.77 -20.75 19.21
C GLU A 97 12.31 -20.81 18.70
N LEU A 98 11.44 -21.54 19.40
CA LEU A 98 10.03 -21.65 19.06
C LEU A 98 9.32 -20.29 19.11
N LEU A 99 9.60 -19.49 20.14
CA LEU A 99 9.05 -18.13 20.25
C LEU A 99 9.51 -17.24 19.10
N ASN A 100 10.76 -17.36 18.65
CA ASN A 100 11.26 -16.63 17.48
C ASN A 100 10.58 -17.09 16.18
N GLU A 101 10.35 -18.40 15.99
CA GLU A 101 9.57 -18.93 14.87
C GLU A 101 8.11 -18.41 14.88
N LEU A 102 7.51 -18.29 16.07
CA LEU A 102 6.18 -17.71 16.26
C LEU A 102 6.14 -16.20 16.13
N GLY A 103 7.29 -15.55 15.91
CA GLY A 103 7.36 -14.11 15.65
C GLY A 103 7.53 -13.24 16.87
N VAL A 104 7.96 -13.78 17.98
CA VAL A 104 8.36 -12.99 19.14
C VAL A 104 9.72 -12.36 18.91
N ASP A 105 9.89 -11.11 19.33
CA ASP A 105 11.17 -10.39 19.19
C ASP A 105 12.16 -10.76 20.29
N VAL A 106 12.62 -12.02 20.24
CA VAL A 106 13.53 -12.58 21.22
C VAL A 106 14.81 -11.75 21.41
N LYS A 107 15.28 -11.10 20.34
CA LYS A 107 16.56 -10.35 20.33
C LYS A 107 16.48 -9.01 21.10
N HIS A 108 15.31 -8.43 21.21
CA HIS A 108 15.11 -7.14 21.86
C HIS A 108 14.44 -7.26 23.24
N LEU A 109 14.00 -8.46 23.62
CA LEU A 109 13.41 -8.69 24.94
C LEU A 109 14.53 -8.97 25.97
N PRO A 110 14.65 -8.15 27.04
CA PRO A 110 15.78 -8.19 27.98
C PRO A 110 16.05 -9.56 28.61
N LEU A 111 14.98 -10.31 28.93
CA LEU A 111 15.07 -11.62 29.60
C LEU A 111 15.28 -12.78 28.62
N LEU A 112 14.95 -12.62 27.33
CA LEU A 112 15.12 -13.67 26.31
C LEU A 112 16.41 -13.52 25.53
N LYS A 113 16.96 -12.31 25.42
CA LYS A 113 18.11 -11.97 24.59
C LYS A 113 19.36 -12.81 24.90
N ASP A 114 19.60 -13.07 26.19
CA ASP A 114 20.79 -13.76 26.67
C ASP A 114 20.52 -15.24 27.04
N MET A 115 19.31 -15.75 26.73
CA MET A 115 18.87 -17.12 27.01
C MET A 115 19.29 -18.06 25.86
N PRO A 116 19.80 -19.27 26.14
CA PRO A 116 20.05 -20.28 25.12
C PRO A 116 18.79 -20.59 24.30
N GLU A 117 18.94 -20.82 22.99
CA GLU A 117 17.80 -21.01 22.06
C GLU A 117 16.93 -22.23 22.39
N ASP A 118 17.53 -23.26 23.02
CA ASP A 118 16.91 -24.52 23.42
C ASP A 118 16.46 -24.57 24.89
N GLN A 119 16.62 -23.49 25.65
CA GLN A 119 16.26 -23.46 27.06
C GLN A 119 14.73 -23.49 27.27
N PRO A 120 14.19 -24.48 28.04
CA PRO A 120 12.77 -24.54 28.31
C PRO A 120 12.26 -23.37 29.13
N ILE A 121 11.17 -22.77 28.66
CA ILE A 121 10.41 -21.70 29.33
C ILE A 121 9.12 -22.30 29.87
N MET A 122 9.01 -22.42 31.19
CA MET A 122 7.83 -22.98 31.87
C MET A 122 6.87 -21.93 32.39
N ASP A 123 7.27 -20.68 32.45
CA ASP A 123 6.47 -19.54 32.88
C ASP A 123 6.68 -18.37 31.92
N LEU A 124 5.89 -18.36 30.84
CA LEU A 124 5.96 -17.31 29.85
C LEU A 124 5.56 -15.93 30.40
N PRO A 125 4.52 -15.78 31.24
CA PRO A 125 4.15 -14.51 31.87
C PRO A 125 5.25 -13.87 32.73
N ALA A 126 6.11 -14.65 33.35
CA ALA A 126 7.26 -14.14 34.12
C ALA A 126 8.32 -13.51 33.23
N ILE A 127 8.44 -13.96 31.98
CA ILE A 127 9.42 -13.49 31.01
C ILE A 127 8.85 -12.38 30.14
N ILE A 128 7.62 -12.57 29.67
CA ILE A 128 6.89 -11.59 28.86
C ILE A 128 5.64 -11.16 29.64
N PRO A 129 5.66 -10.02 30.34
CA PRO A 129 4.49 -9.54 31.07
C PRO A 129 3.25 -9.44 30.18
N HIS A 130 2.06 -9.76 30.73
CA HIS A 130 0.78 -9.80 30.05
C HIS A 130 0.65 -10.90 28.96
N SER A 131 1.57 -11.83 28.85
CA SER A 131 1.39 -13.03 28.02
C SER A 131 0.51 -14.05 28.72
N SER A 132 -0.08 -14.96 27.96
CA SER A 132 -0.79 -16.12 28.51
C SER A 132 -0.69 -17.33 27.58
N VAL A 133 -0.74 -18.52 28.18
CA VAL A 133 -0.71 -19.79 27.46
C VAL A 133 -1.91 -20.61 27.89
N LYS A 134 -2.73 -21.07 26.95
CA LYS A 134 -3.91 -21.89 27.21
C LYS A 134 -3.92 -23.09 26.27
N PHE A 135 -4.01 -24.27 26.84
CA PHE A 135 -4.13 -25.52 26.08
C PHE A 135 -5.54 -26.09 26.18
N ASN A 136 -6.11 -26.48 25.06
CA ASN A 136 -7.36 -27.18 24.96
C ASN A 136 -7.09 -28.60 24.42
N LEU A 137 -7.16 -29.60 25.28
CA LEU A 137 -6.90 -30.99 24.94
C LEU A 137 -7.93 -31.52 23.93
N ALA A 138 -9.21 -31.15 24.02
CA ALA A 138 -10.25 -31.71 23.16
C ALA A 138 -10.03 -31.33 21.66
N SER A 139 -9.41 -30.17 21.40
CA SER A 139 -9.10 -29.70 20.06
C SER A 139 -7.62 -29.73 19.72
N LEU A 140 -6.75 -30.20 20.65
CA LEU A 140 -5.30 -30.15 20.57
C LEU A 140 -4.79 -28.75 20.18
N ARG A 141 -5.46 -27.71 20.71
CA ARG A 141 -5.18 -26.33 20.40
C ARG A 141 -4.42 -25.64 21.52
N LEU A 142 -3.29 -25.05 21.18
CA LEU A 142 -2.47 -24.25 22.07
C LEU A 142 -2.57 -22.77 21.69
N ASP A 143 -3.30 -22.00 22.49
CA ASP A 143 -3.42 -20.55 22.33
C ASP A 143 -2.33 -19.84 23.15
N ILE A 144 -1.44 -19.14 22.46
CA ILE A 144 -0.40 -18.30 23.06
C ILE A 144 -0.77 -16.85 22.77
N SER A 145 -0.94 -16.06 23.82
CA SER A 145 -1.23 -14.65 23.73
C SER A 145 -0.01 -13.84 24.18
N ILE A 146 0.51 -12.99 23.32
CA ILE A 146 1.72 -12.19 23.56
C ILE A 146 1.43 -10.73 23.19
N PRO A 147 1.76 -9.75 24.06
CA PRO A 147 1.59 -8.32 23.74
C PRO A 147 2.26 -7.96 22.42
N GLN A 148 1.57 -7.17 21.61
CA GLN A 148 2.05 -6.78 20.27
C GLN A 148 3.42 -6.11 20.28
N ILE A 149 3.76 -5.38 21.34
CA ILE A 149 5.06 -4.73 21.50
C ILE A 149 6.23 -5.73 21.62
N ALA A 150 5.93 -6.97 22.07
CA ALA A 150 6.90 -8.08 22.19
C ALA A 150 6.98 -8.92 20.91
N MET A 151 6.18 -8.63 19.89
CA MET A 151 6.19 -9.31 18.61
C MET A 151 7.15 -8.64 17.64
N GLN A 152 7.77 -9.44 16.76
CA GLN A 152 8.59 -8.90 15.68
C GLN A 152 7.71 -8.07 14.74
N PRO A 153 8.09 -6.84 14.39
CA PRO A 153 7.35 -6.05 13.45
C PRO A 153 7.24 -6.76 12.09
N GLY A 154 6.04 -7.02 11.61
CA GLY A 154 5.77 -7.40 10.22
C GLY A 154 6.06 -8.85 9.83
N GLN A 155 5.97 -9.81 10.75
CA GLN A 155 6.01 -11.23 10.39
C GLN A 155 4.75 -11.69 9.64
N GLU A 156 3.66 -10.96 9.77
CA GLU A 156 2.33 -11.29 9.24
C GLU A 156 2.19 -11.24 7.72
N SER A 157 3.14 -10.66 7.00
CA SER A 157 3.08 -10.51 5.54
C SER A 157 4.36 -10.93 4.81
N ARG A 158 5.17 -11.78 5.42
CA ARG A 158 6.31 -12.37 4.72
C ARG A 158 5.85 -13.56 3.88
N ILE A 159 5.17 -13.29 2.78
CA ILE A 159 5.14 -14.29 1.71
C ILE A 159 6.59 -14.39 1.22
N GLN A 160 7.21 -15.53 1.48
CA GLN A 160 8.58 -15.80 1.08
C GLN A 160 8.67 -15.65 -0.45
N PRO A 161 9.73 -15.00 -0.99
CA PRO A 161 9.89 -14.83 -2.44
C PRO A 161 9.89 -16.13 -3.23
N GLU A 162 10.24 -17.25 -2.57
CA GLU A 162 10.23 -18.60 -3.12
C GLU A 162 8.82 -19.09 -3.47
N LEU A 163 7.80 -18.61 -2.76
CA LEU A 163 6.40 -18.95 -2.98
C LEU A 163 5.71 -18.08 -4.04
N TRP A 164 6.41 -17.09 -4.59
CA TRP A 164 5.84 -16.23 -5.62
C TRP A 164 5.72 -17.00 -6.94
N ASP A 165 4.53 -17.01 -7.49
CA ASP A 165 4.23 -17.67 -8.75
C ASP A 165 4.37 -16.70 -9.93
N ASP A 166 5.07 -17.11 -10.98
CA ASP A 166 5.20 -16.35 -12.22
C ASP A 166 3.95 -16.47 -13.11
N GLY A 167 3.00 -17.30 -12.75
CA GLY A 167 1.80 -17.58 -13.53
C GLY A 167 2.07 -18.49 -14.73
N ILE A 168 1.04 -18.72 -15.53
CA ILE A 168 1.10 -19.63 -16.68
C ILE A 168 1.64 -18.92 -17.93
N PRO A 169 2.31 -19.63 -18.83
CA PRO A 169 2.56 -19.15 -20.19
C PRO A 169 1.23 -18.84 -20.89
N ALA A 170 1.07 -17.64 -21.40
CA ALA A 170 -0.19 -17.20 -22.00
C ALA A 170 0.04 -16.13 -23.08
N LEU A 171 -0.83 -16.13 -24.09
CA LEU A 171 -1.01 -15.02 -25.01
C LEU A 171 -2.27 -14.26 -24.62
N LEU A 172 -2.19 -12.95 -24.58
CA LEU A 172 -3.24 -12.05 -24.14
C LEU A 172 -3.56 -11.05 -25.24
N ALA A 173 -4.83 -10.86 -25.55
CA ALA A 173 -5.29 -9.80 -26.43
C ALA A 173 -6.56 -9.19 -25.86
N ASN A 174 -6.54 -7.86 -25.70
CA ASN A 174 -7.69 -7.06 -25.29
C ASN A 174 -7.89 -5.99 -26.36
N TYR A 175 -9.09 -5.91 -26.94
CA TYR A 175 -9.35 -5.04 -28.06
C TYR A 175 -10.55 -4.12 -27.82
N SER A 176 -10.50 -2.96 -28.43
CA SER A 176 -11.60 -2.01 -28.51
C SER A 176 -11.67 -1.46 -29.93
N LEU A 177 -12.86 -1.41 -30.48
CA LEU A 177 -13.15 -0.88 -31.82
C LEU A 177 -14.26 0.14 -31.71
N SER A 178 -14.04 1.32 -32.28
CA SER A 178 -15.04 2.37 -32.40
C SER A 178 -15.07 2.88 -33.84
N ALA A 179 -16.26 2.94 -34.41
CA ALA A 179 -16.46 3.50 -35.75
C ALA A 179 -17.59 4.52 -35.70
N GLY A 180 -17.40 5.60 -36.38
CA GLY A 180 -18.40 6.68 -36.49
C GLY A 180 -18.45 7.26 -37.89
N ARG A 181 -19.66 7.59 -38.32
CA ARG A 181 -19.90 8.37 -39.55
C ARG A 181 -20.75 9.56 -39.20
N ASN A 182 -20.33 10.72 -39.68
CA ASN A 182 -21.06 11.96 -39.51
C ASN A 182 -21.28 12.61 -40.90
N ASP A 183 -22.53 12.72 -41.32
CA ASP A 183 -22.92 13.35 -42.57
C ASP A 183 -23.60 14.69 -42.22
N GLN A 184 -23.08 15.78 -42.75
CA GLN A 184 -23.63 17.13 -42.56
C GLN A 184 -23.91 17.78 -43.88
N THR A 185 -25.01 18.51 -43.98
CA THR A 185 -25.32 19.38 -45.14
C THR A 185 -25.28 20.82 -44.68
N ILE A 186 -24.34 21.60 -45.20
CA ILE A 186 -24.18 23.03 -44.90
C ILE A 186 -24.27 23.80 -46.21
N ASN A 187 -25.26 24.70 -46.36
CA ASN A 187 -25.48 25.47 -47.57
C ASN A 187 -25.62 24.62 -48.84
N ASP A 188 -26.43 23.56 -48.78
CA ASP A 188 -26.64 22.55 -49.82
C ASP A 188 -25.39 21.72 -50.21
N GLU A 189 -24.27 21.87 -49.51
CA GLU A 189 -23.11 21.03 -49.66
C GLU A 189 -23.09 19.90 -48.66
N LYS A 190 -22.88 18.68 -49.13
CA LYS A 190 -22.71 17.49 -48.30
C LYS A 190 -21.26 17.38 -47.86
N ARG A 191 -21.04 17.24 -46.58
CA ARG A 191 -19.75 16.93 -45.94
C ARG A 191 -19.89 15.64 -45.18
N ALA A 192 -18.93 14.73 -45.34
CA ALA A 192 -18.92 13.45 -44.66
C ALA A 192 -17.63 13.27 -43.88
N SER A 193 -17.74 12.72 -42.70
CA SER A 193 -16.60 12.32 -41.91
C SER A 193 -16.76 10.87 -41.45
N ASN A 194 -15.83 10.02 -41.83
CA ASN A 194 -15.74 8.65 -41.37
C ASN A 194 -14.54 8.53 -40.44
N ASN A 195 -14.76 7.98 -39.25
CA ASN A 195 -13.72 7.76 -38.27
C ASN A 195 -13.74 6.29 -37.84
N LEU A 196 -12.60 5.63 -37.88
CA LEU A 196 -12.39 4.31 -37.31
C LEU A 196 -11.23 4.37 -36.33
N PHE A 197 -11.44 3.90 -35.12
CA PHE A 197 -10.43 3.80 -34.08
C PHE A 197 -10.41 2.39 -33.52
N ALA A 198 -9.27 1.73 -33.63
CA ALA A 198 -9.06 0.39 -33.09
C ALA A 198 -7.85 0.41 -32.16
N THR A 199 -8.01 -0.20 -30.99
CA THR A 199 -6.92 -0.42 -30.05
C THR A 199 -6.83 -1.88 -29.68
N VAL A 200 -5.64 -2.46 -29.78
CA VAL A 200 -5.32 -3.82 -29.35
C VAL A 200 -4.21 -3.76 -28.32
N ARG A 201 -4.48 -4.27 -27.11
CA ARG A 201 -3.45 -4.48 -26.08
C ARG A 201 -3.05 -5.95 -26.13
N ALA A 202 -1.88 -6.21 -26.71
CA ALA A 202 -1.33 -7.52 -26.84
C ALA A 202 -0.33 -7.83 -25.73
N GLY A 203 -0.26 -9.08 -25.30
CA GLY A 203 0.69 -9.52 -24.30
C GLY A 203 1.08 -10.99 -24.46
N ALA A 204 2.27 -11.32 -24.01
CA ALA A 204 2.74 -12.70 -23.90
C ALA A 204 3.45 -12.88 -22.55
N ASN A 205 3.18 -14.00 -21.89
CA ASN A 205 3.85 -14.43 -20.68
C ASN A 205 4.64 -15.70 -20.98
N ALA A 206 5.92 -15.72 -20.58
CA ALA A 206 6.79 -16.90 -20.72
C ALA A 206 7.71 -16.96 -19.49
N GLY A 207 7.40 -17.85 -18.53
CA GLY A 207 8.07 -17.88 -17.22
C GLY A 207 8.06 -16.50 -16.55
N PRO A 208 9.20 -15.96 -16.09
CA PRO A 208 9.25 -14.66 -15.42
C PRO A 208 9.12 -13.45 -16.38
N TRP A 209 9.09 -13.66 -17.69
CA TRP A 209 9.06 -12.61 -18.69
C TRP A 209 7.65 -12.25 -19.15
N ARG A 210 7.39 -10.96 -19.31
CA ARG A 210 6.11 -10.40 -19.73
C ARG A 210 6.31 -9.38 -20.83
N LEU A 211 5.93 -9.72 -22.06
CA LEU A 211 5.87 -8.79 -23.18
C LEU A 211 4.50 -8.09 -23.18
N ARG A 212 4.50 -6.78 -23.37
CA ARG A 212 3.28 -5.98 -23.52
C ARG A 212 3.45 -5.01 -24.66
N SER A 213 2.38 -4.77 -25.42
CA SER A 213 2.34 -3.79 -26.49
C SER A 213 0.91 -3.28 -26.69
N THR A 214 0.78 -1.99 -26.98
CA THR A 214 -0.49 -1.37 -27.37
C THR A 214 -0.39 -0.94 -28.81
N ILE A 215 -1.26 -1.49 -29.66
CA ILE A 215 -1.36 -1.18 -31.08
C ILE A 215 -2.62 -0.35 -31.25
N THR A 216 -2.46 0.86 -31.78
CA THR A 216 -3.58 1.77 -32.07
C THR A 216 -3.60 2.03 -33.57
N HIS A 217 -4.76 1.83 -34.18
CA HIS A 217 -5.03 2.18 -35.57
C HIS A 217 -6.13 3.23 -35.60
N SER A 218 -5.86 4.34 -36.25
CA SER A 218 -6.79 5.45 -36.45
C SER A 218 -6.91 5.77 -37.94
N HIS A 219 -8.10 5.60 -38.47
CA HIS A 219 -8.44 5.98 -39.82
C HIS A 219 -9.46 7.12 -39.76
N THR A 220 -9.15 8.22 -40.42
CA THR A 220 -10.04 9.39 -40.53
C THR A 220 -10.11 9.80 -41.98
N ASP A 221 -11.32 9.83 -42.51
CA ASP A 221 -11.62 10.28 -43.85
C ASP A 221 -12.66 11.40 -43.73
N TYR A 222 -12.26 12.61 -44.10
CA TYR A 222 -13.10 13.79 -44.07
C TYR A 222 -13.19 14.36 -45.48
N ASP A 223 -14.41 14.41 -46.02
CA ASP A 223 -14.73 15.09 -47.26
C ASP A 223 -15.26 16.50 -46.96
N GLY A 224 -14.46 17.51 -47.31
CA GLY A 224 -14.77 18.93 -47.09
C GLY A 224 -15.78 19.51 -48.05
N GLY A 225 -16.30 18.71 -49.00
CA GLY A 225 -17.20 19.18 -50.05
C GLY A 225 -16.49 19.98 -51.17
N LYS A 226 -17.27 20.66 -52.00
CA LYS A 226 -16.76 21.32 -53.23
C LYS A 226 -15.71 22.42 -52.99
N TYR A 227 -15.74 23.07 -51.81
CA TYR A 227 -14.87 24.18 -51.47
C TYR A 227 -14.01 23.91 -50.22
N GLY A 228 -14.16 22.73 -49.58
CA GLY A 228 -13.40 22.32 -48.41
C GLY A 228 -12.21 21.44 -48.74
N GLN A 229 -11.27 21.39 -47.83
CA GLN A 229 -10.13 20.49 -47.96
C GLN A 229 -10.51 19.10 -47.47
N SER A 230 -10.33 18.07 -48.28
CA SER A 230 -10.50 16.70 -47.85
C SER A 230 -9.25 16.25 -47.12
N ILE A 231 -9.43 15.55 -45.99
CA ILE A 231 -8.37 15.03 -45.14
C ILE A 231 -8.51 13.52 -45.09
N HIS A 232 -7.48 12.82 -45.51
CA HIS A 232 -7.36 11.40 -45.35
C HIS A 232 -6.16 11.09 -44.46
N SER A 233 -6.39 10.39 -43.36
CA SER A 233 -5.35 10.02 -42.41
C SER A 233 -5.51 8.57 -42.00
N ASP A 234 -4.47 7.81 -42.19
CA ASP A 234 -4.38 6.40 -41.79
C ASP A 234 -3.09 6.22 -41.00
N ILE A 235 -3.23 6.00 -39.68
CA ILE A 235 -2.10 5.95 -38.76
C ILE A 235 -2.20 4.70 -37.91
N THR A 236 -1.21 3.83 -38.05
CA THR A 236 -0.98 2.72 -37.12
C THR A 236 0.21 3.03 -36.24
N ARG A 237 0.03 2.95 -34.93
CA ARG A 237 1.07 3.26 -33.95
C ARG A 237 1.20 2.14 -32.92
N PHE A 238 2.43 1.73 -32.67
CA PHE A 238 2.80 0.88 -31.55
C PHE A 238 3.24 1.78 -30.40
N SER A 239 2.72 1.50 -29.21
CA SER A 239 3.06 2.26 -28.01
C SER A 239 3.06 1.35 -26.79
N ASN A 240 3.75 1.78 -25.73
CA ASN A 240 3.90 0.99 -24.51
C ASN A 240 4.42 -0.42 -24.77
N THR A 241 5.37 -0.53 -25.70
CA THR A 241 5.99 -1.81 -26.06
C THR A 241 7.18 -2.07 -25.17
N TYR A 242 7.05 -3.02 -24.26
CA TYR A 242 8.10 -3.37 -23.33
C TYR A 242 8.11 -4.84 -22.96
N LEU A 243 9.27 -5.31 -22.56
CA LEU A 243 9.51 -6.59 -21.92
C LEU A 243 9.82 -6.33 -20.44
N ALA A 244 9.07 -6.94 -19.56
CA ALA A 244 9.24 -6.79 -18.11
C ALA A 244 9.57 -8.12 -17.43
N ARG A 245 10.36 -8.04 -16.37
CA ARG A 245 10.68 -9.15 -15.48
C ARG A 245 10.85 -8.65 -14.06
N ASP A 246 10.30 -9.41 -13.09
CA ASP A 246 10.52 -9.16 -11.68
C ASP A 246 11.81 -9.85 -11.20
N ILE A 247 12.67 -9.10 -10.50
CA ILE A 247 13.90 -9.59 -9.87
C ILE A 247 13.61 -9.74 -8.38
N ARG A 248 13.18 -10.93 -7.98
CA ARG A 248 12.70 -11.25 -6.62
C ARG A 248 13.73 -10.92 -5.53
N GLN A 249 15.00 -11.28 -5.76
CA GLN A 249 16.10 -11.06 -4.81
C GLN A 249 16.28 -9.58 -4.46
N TRP A 250 16.10 -8.70 -5.42
CA TRP A 250 16.24 -7.24 -5.25
C TRP A 250 14.91 -6.53 -5.02
N ARG A 251 13.80 -7.29 -5.03
CA ARG A 251 12.44 -6.74 -4.93
C ARG A 251 12.22 -5.61 -5.92
N SER A 252 12.63 -5.84 -7.15
CA SER A 252 12.71 -4.84 -8.20
C SER A 252 12.08 -5.35 -9.48
N SER A 253 11.60 -4.42 -10.29
CA SER A 253 11.11 -4.70 -11.64
C SER A 253 12.14 -4.19 -12.65
N LEU A 254 12.56 -5.08 -13.55
CA LEU A 254 13.36 -4.76 -14.73
C LEU A 254 12.41 -4.60 -15.92
N LEU A 255 12.54 -3.50 -16.63
CA LEU A 255 11.76 -3.20 -17.82
C LEU A 255 12.71 -2.82 -18.97
N MET A 256 12.45 -3.35 -20.15
CA MET A 256 13.20 -3.08 -21.38
C MET A 256 12.22 -2.69 -22.48
N GLY A 257 12.36 -1.51 -23.05
CA GLY A 257 11.48 -0.98 -24.09
C GLY A 257 10.99 0.43 -23.80
N GLU A 258 9.76 0.72 -24.14
CA GLU A 258 9.13 2.03 -23.94
C GLU A 258 8.59 2.16 -22.52
N SER A 259 8.98 3.22 -21.83
CA SER A 259 8.56 3.51 -20.44
C SER A 259 8.69 5.00 -20.12
N SER A 260 8.38 5.34 -18.89
CA SER A 260 8.71 6.64 -18.30
C SER A 260 9.35 6.45 -16.93
N THR A 261 10.29 7.35 -16.62
CA THR A 261 10.91 7.37 -15.30
C THR A 261 9.92 7.86 -14.25
N GLY A 262 10.18 7.53 -12.97
CA GLY A 262 9.42 8.08 -11.85
C GLY A 262 9.56 9.60 -11.74
N SER A 263 8.51 10.26 -11.24
CA SER A 263 8.44 11.72 -11.08
C SER A 263 8.54 12.19 -9.62
N ASP A 264 8.86 11.29 -8.70
CA ASP A 264 8.91 11.60 -7.27
C ASP A 264 10.07 12.53 -6.91
N VAL A 265 11.23 12.32 -7.51
CA VAL A 265 12.49 13.06 -7.26
C VAL A 265 12.78 14.04 -8.38
N LEU A 266 13.02 13.54 -9.59
CA LEU A 266 13.20 14.32 -10.82
C LEU A 266 11.88 14.36 -11.61
N ASP A 267 11.75 15.26 -12.56
CA ASP A 267 10.61 15.25 -13.47
C ASP A 267 10.63 13.97 -14.32
N GLY A 268 9.47 13.37 -14.53
CA GLY A 268 9.33 12.14 -15.31
C GLY A 268 9.77 12.33 -16.77
N VAL A 269 10.52 11.38 -17.27
CA VAL A 269 11.09 11.37 -18.63
C VAL A 269 10.55 10.17 -19.39
N PRO A 270 9.79 10.37 -20.48
CA PRO A 270 9.44 9.29 -21.38
C PRO A 270 10.65 8.85 -22.18
N PHE A 271 10.89 7.55 -22.28
CA PHE A 271 12.09 7.02 -22.90
C PHE A 271 11.89 5.61 -23.46
N ARG A 272 12.83 5.21 -24.30
CA ARG A 272 13.01 3.85 -24.78
C ARG A 272 14.37 3.34 -24.33
N GLY A 273 14.40 2.27 -23.52
CA GLY A 273 15.65 1.80 -22.96
C GLY A 273 15.45 0.73 -21.90
N ILE A 274 16.26 0.77 -20.85
CA ILE A 274 16.25 -0.18 -19.74
C ILE A 274 16.01 0.57 -18.44
N GLN A 275 15.13 0.06 -17.61
CA GLN A 275 14.79 0.58 -16.29
C GLN A 275 14.83 -0.54 -15.26
N LEU A 276 15.52 -0.28 -14.17
CA LEU A 276 15.47 -1.09 -12.97
C LEU A 276 14.97 -0.22 -11.83
N ARG A 277 13.84 -0.59 -11.23
CA ARG A 277 13.30 0.15 -10.08
C ARG A 277 12.76 -0.77 -9.01
N SER A 278 12.86 -0.33 -7.75
CA SER A 278 12.25 -1.04 -6.63
C SER A 278 10.73 -1.10 -6.79
N SER A 279 10.16 -2.26 -6.46
CA SER A 279 8.71 -2.49 -6.55
C SER A 279 8.09 -2.46 -5.15
N ASP A 280 7.18 -1.52 -4.93
CA ASP A 280 6.43 -1.45 -3.67
C ASP A 280 5.60 -2.71 -3.42
N GLN A 281 5.11 -3.36 -4.48
CA GLN A 281 4.31 -4.58 -4.37
C GLN A 281 5.11 -5.77 -3.82
N MET A 282 6.42 -5.82 -4.09
CA MET A 282 7.34 -6.85 -3.57
C MET A 282 7.88 -6.51 -2.18
N MET A 283 7.67 -5.29 -1.70
CA MET A 283 8.10 -4.90 -0.37
C MET A 283 7.15 -5.48 0.69
N PRO A 284 7.66 -5.90 1.85
CA PRO A 284 6.81 -6.20 3.00
C PRO A 284 5.86 -5.03 3.27
N ALA A 285 4.62 -5.34 3.64
CA ALA A 285 3.59 -4.32 3.87
C ALA A 285 4.06 -3.21 4.82
N ARG A 286 4.83 -3.56 5.85
CA ARG A 286 5.44 -2.62 6.80
C ARG A 286 6.42 -1.62 6.21
N LEU A 287 6.96 -1.88 5.01
CA LEU A 287 7.92 -1.00 4.32
C LEU A 287 7.29 -0.25 3.15
N ARG A 288 6.03 -0.56 2.79
CA ARG A 288 5.33 0.12 1.70
C ARG A 288 4.85 1.50 2.14
N GLY A 289 5.19 2.51 1.37
CA GLY A 289 4.76 3.88 1.60
C GLY A 289 5.09 4.42 2.99
N PHE A 290 4.46 5.50 3.36
CA PHE A 290 4.51 6.08 4.71
C PHE A 290 3.23 5.72 5.47
N SER A 291 3.36 5.38 6.76
CA SER A 291 2.23 5.22 7.67
C SER A 291 2.64 5.69 9.07
N PRO A 292 1.75 6.34 9.80
CA PRO A 292 2.01 6.67 11.18
C PRO A 292 2.04 5.41 12.04
N GLN A 293 2.74 5.49 13.15
CA GLN A 293 2.73 4.50 14.19
C GLN A 293 1.42 4.63 15.00
N ILE A 294 0.71 3.53 15.19
CA ILE A 294 -0.50 3.47 16.02
C ILE A 294 -0.13 2.72 17.30
N SER A 295 -0.05 3.44 18.41
CA SER A 295 0.26 2.87 19.71
C SER A 295 -0.92 3.03 20.65
N GLY A 296 -1.16 2.02 21.47
CA GLY A 296 -2.25 2.03 22.44
C GLY A 296 -2.09 0.93 23.48
N VAL A 297 -3.10 0.77 24.33
CA VAL A 297 -3.16 -0.28 25.36
C VAL A 297 -4.49 -1.00 25.23
N ALA A 298 -4.47 -2.32 25.21
CA ALA A 298 -5.64 -3.17 25.30
C ALA A 298 -5.76 -3.72 26.73
N SER A 299 -6.95 -3.68 27.30
CA SER A 299 -7.22 -4.18 28.66
C SER A 299 -7.44 -5.70 28.68
N SER A 300 -7.88 -6.25 27.54
CA SER A 300 -8.13 -7.68 27.33
C SER A 300 -7.62 -8.09 25.94
N ASN A 301 -7.89 -9.34 25.52
CA ASN A 301 -7.71 -9.70 24.11
C ASN A 301 -8.65 -8.84 23.26
N ALA A 302 -8.11 -7.90 22.52
CA ALA A 302 -8.87 -6.90 21.81
C ALA A 302 -8.70 -6.99 20.29
N ARG A 303 -9.74 -6.62 19.57
CA ARG A 303 -9.69 -6.42 18.14
C ARG A 303 -9.47 -4.93 17.86
N ILE A 304 -8.38 -4.63 17.15
CA ILE A 304 -8.08 -3.28 16.68
C ILE A 304 -8.59 -3.14 15.26
N THR A 305 -9.48 -2.21 15.01
CA THR A 305 -10.01 -1.88 13.69
C THR A 305 -9.58 -0.47 13.33
N VAL A 306 -8.87 -0.32 12.21
CA VAL A 306 -8.43 0.99 11.69
C VAL A 306 -9.25 1.33 10.47
N ARG A 307 -9.90 2.48 10.49
CA ARG A 307 -10.67 3.02 9.38
C ARG A 307 -10.03 4.28 8.84
N GLN A 308 -10.16 4.47 7.53
CA GLN A 308 -9.81 5.71 6.87
C GLN A 308 -10.98 6.12 5.95
N ASN A 309 -11.46 7.34 6.09
CA ASN A 309 -12.63 7.83 5.35
C ASN A 309 -13.86 6.89 5.46
N GLY A 310 -14.05 6.26 6.63
CA GLY A 310 -15.14 5.32 6.91
C GLY A 310 -14.90 3.87 6.48
N TYR A 311 -13.89 3.59 5.67
CA TYR A 311 -13.56 2.24 5.21
C TYR A 311 -12.53 1.57 6.11
N VAL A 312 -12.74 0.29 6.44
CA VAL A 312 -11.75 -0.50 7.18
C VAL A 312 -10.56 -0.77 6.26
N ILE A 313 -9.38 -0.29 6.67
CA ILE A 313 -8.13 -0.48 5.94
C ILE A 313 -7.20 -1.49 6.63
N TYR A 314 -7.41 -1.74 7.93
CA TYR A 314 -6.61 -2.66 8.70
C TYR A 314 -7.40 -3.21 9.88
N GLU A 315 -7.23 -4.49 10.18
CA GLU A 315 -7.80 -5.13 11.37
C GLU A 315 -6.81 -6.14 11.92
N THR A 316 -6.63 -6.15 13.22
CA THR A 316 -5.75 -7.11 13.90
C THR A 316 -6.27 -7.42 15.31
N TYR A 317 -5.80 -8.54 15.87
CA TYR A 317 -6.05 -8.91 17.25
C TYR A 317 -4.78 -8.71 18.07
N VAL A 318 -4.94 -8.18 19.28
CA VAL A 318 -3.84 -7.93 20.20
C VAL A 318 -4.15 -8.56 21.55
N ALA A 319 -3.10 -9.03 22.24
CA ALA A 319 -3.19 -9.48 23.62
C ALA A 319 -3.34 -8.30 24.58
N PRO A 320 -3.76 -8.54 25.84
CA PRO A 320 -3.75 -7.52 26.89
C PRO A 320 -2.36 -6.88 27.00
N GLY A 321 -2.32 -5.57 27.17
CA GLY A 321 -1.09 -4.82 27.31
C GLY A 321 -0.87 -3.80 26.18
N PRO A 322 0.31 -3.20 26.13
CA PRO A 322 0.65 -2.22 25.11
C PRO A 322 0.78 -2.86 23.73
N PHE A 323 0.26 -2.16 22.72
CA PHE A 323 0.41 -2.53 21.30
C PHE A 323 1.01 -1.38 20.49
N ASP A 324 1.72 -1.74 19.41
CA ASP A 324 2.37 -0.80 18.52
C ASP A 324 2.31 -1.31 17.07
N ILE A 325 1.38 -0.76 16.28
CA ILE A 325 1.10 -1.15 14.91
C ILE A 325 1.87 -0.23 13.98
N LYS A 326 2.77 -0.82 13.17
CA LYS A 326 3.65 -0.13 12.22
C LYS A 326 3.46 -0.60 10.77
N ASP A 327 2.56 -1.52 10.53
CA ASP A 327 2.44 -2.28 9.28
C ASP A 327 1.20 -1.96 8.44
N ILE A 328 0.54 -0.86 8.72
CA ILE A 328 -0.60 -0.39 7.90
C ILE A 328 -0.08 0.05 6.52
N TYR A 329 -0.52 -0.60 5.45
CA TYR A 329 0.00 -0.38 4.09
C TYR A 329 -1.03 0.12 3.09
N GLN A 330 -2.30 0.17 3.43
CA GLN A 330 -3.38 0.57 2.52
C GLN A 330 -3.92 1.98 2.77
N ALA A 331 -3.25 2.75 3.62
CA ALA A 331 -3.66 4.13 3.84
C ALA A 331 -3.49 4.95 2.55
N ASN A 332 -4.53 5.68 2.16
CA ASN A 332 -4.44 6.69 1.12
C ASN A 332 -3.48 7.80 1.54
N MET A 333 -3.04 8.65 0.61
CA MET A 333 -2.06 9.71 0.90
C MET A 333 -2.57 10.75 1.91
N ALA A 334 -3.88 10.91 2.06
CA ALA A 334 -4.49 11.81 3.03
C ALA A 334 -5.78 11.22 3.62
N GLY A 335 -6.05 11.50 4.88
CA GLY A 335 -7.20 11.05 5.64
C GLY A 335 -6.76 10.43 6.96
N ASP A 336 -7.13 11.06 8.09
CA ASP A 336 -6.77 10.59 9.42
C ASP A 336 -7.28 9.15 9.64
N LEU A 337 -6.63 8.44 10.51
CA LEU A 337 -6.95 7.05 10.85
C LEU A 337 -7.81 7.02 12.11
N ASP A 338 -9.02 6.51 11.99
CA ASP A 338 -9.93 6.26 13.11
C ASP A 338 -9.67 4.84 13.64
N VAL A 339 -9.10 4.76 14.83
CA VAL A 339 -8.72 3.52 15.50
C VAL A 339 -9.77 3.16 16.53
N THR A 340 -10.39 1.99 16.39
CA THR A 340 -11.34 1.45 17.34
C THR A 340 -10.75 0.19 17.98
N VAL A 341 -10.65 0.17 19.30
CA VAL A 341 -10.27 -0.98 20.11
C VAL A 341 -11.56 -1.59 20.64
N THR A 342 -11.84 -2.83 20.26
CA THR A 342 -12.98 -3.61 20.78
C THR A 342 -12.44 -4.69 21.71
N GLU A 343 -12.72 -4.54 22.99
CA GLU A 343 -12.28 -5.46 24.03
C GLU A 343 -13.07 -6.79 24.01
N ALA A 344 -12.61 -7.80 24.75
CA ALA A 344 -13.24 -9.11 24.79
C ALA A 344 -14.67 -9.09 25.35
N ASP A 345 -15.00 -8.13 26.21
CA ASP A 345 -16.35 -7.90 26.77
C ASP A 345 -17.28 -7.13 25.82
N GLY A 346 -16.78 -6.75 24.62
CA GLY A 346 -17.51 -5.96 23.63
C GLY A 346 -17.47 -4.45 23.87
N SER A 347 -16.85 -3.97 24.95
CA SER A 347 -16.63 -2.53 25.15
C SER A 347 -15.73 -1.97 24.06
N GLN A 348 -15.99 -0.72 23.67
CA GLN A 348 -15.23 -0.06 22.61
C GLN A 348 -14.69 1.28 23.09
N HIS A 349 -13.45 1.53 22.78
CA HIS A 349 -12.86 2.86 22.88
C HIS A 349 -12.08 3.17 21.60
N GLY A 350 -11.95 4.43 21.25
CA GLY A 350 -11.34 4.83 20.00
C GLY A 350 -10.54 6.11 20.15
N PHE A 351 -9.61 6.29 19.23
CA PHE A 351 -8.81 7.50 19.09
C PHE A 351 -8.47 7.73 17.62
N VAL A 352 -8.15 8.97 17.29
CA VAL A 352 -7.79 9.37 15.92
C VAL A 352 -6.28 9.56 15.83
N VAL A 353 -5.68 8.96 14.81
CA VAL A 353 -4.28 9.16 14.47
C VAL A 353 -4.20 10.02 13.23
N PRO A 354 -3.69 11.27 13.34
CA PRO A 354 -3.54 12.15 12.19
C PRO A 354 -2.60 11.53 11.15
N TYR A 355 -3.06 11.53 9.89
CA TYR A 355 -2.27 10.96 8.82
C TYR A 355 -2.32 11.82 7.56
N SER A 356 -1.13 12.23 7.11
CA SER A 356 -0.89 12.86 5.83
C SER A 356 0.44 12.40 5.28
N SER A 357 0.51 12.07 4.02
CA SER A 357 1.72 11.59 3.35
C SER A 357 1.91 12.29 2.02
N LEU A 358 3.14 12.35 1.57
CA LEU A 358 3.55 12.78 0.24
C LEU A 358 4.13 11.58 -0.51
N PRO A 359 4.13 11.57 -1.86
CA PRO A 359 4.64 10.46 -2.66
C PRO A 359 6.07 10.04 -2.32
N VAL A 360 6.91 10.99 -1.92
CA VAL A 360 8.32 10.75 -1.56
C VAL A 360 8.53 10.24 -0.14
N MET A 361 7.50 10.21 0.71
CA MET A 361 7.67 9.81 2.10
C MET A 361 7.74 8.30 2.26
N LEU A 362 8.72 7.85 3.05
CA LEU A 362 8.91 6.45 3.41
C LEU A 362 8.97 6.28 4.93
N ARG A 363 8.66 5.08 5.37
CA ARG A 363 8.85 4.67 6.77
C ARG A 363 10.33 4.55 7.11
N PRO A 364 10.70 4.63 8.40
CA PRO A 364 12.07 4.36 8.83
C PRO A 364 12.59 3.02 8.29
N GLY A 365 13.77 3.05 7.66
CA GLY A 365 14.38 1.91 6.99
C GLY A 365 13.78 1.55 5.62
N GLY A 366 12.76 2.27 5.16
CA GLY A 366 12.25 2.15 3.80
C GLY A 366 13.25 2.69 2.79
N PHE A 367 13.37 2.00 1.65
CA PHE A 367 14.35 2.30 0.61
C PHE A 367 13.73 2.10 -0.76
N LYS A 368 13.77 3.14 -1.60
CA LYS A 368 13.35 3.09 -3.00
C LYS A 368 14.46 3.59 -3.90
N TYR A 369 14.63 2.94 -5.02
CA TYR A 369 15.60 3.35 -6.02
C TYR A 369 15.07 3.11 -7.43
N GLU A 370 15.60 3.87 -8.36
CA GLU A 370 15.38 3.70 -9.78
C GLU A 370 16.66 4.04 -10.53
N VAL A 371 17.01 3.20 -11.50
CA VAL A 371 18.07 3.46 -12.47
C VAL A 371 17.49 3.23 -13.87
N SER A 372 17.59 4.24 -14.72
CA SER A 372 17.08 4.21 -16.08
C SER A 372 18.17 4.65 -17.06
N VAL A 373 18.34 3.90 -18.14
CA VAL A 373 19.29 4.21 -19.22
C VAL A 373 18.55 4.03 -20.54
N GLY A 374 18.62 5.02 -21.40
CA GLY A 374 17.95 4.94 -22.68
C GLY A 374 17.94 6.24 -23.45
N LYS A 375 17.10 6.29 -24.44
CA LYS A 375 16.92 7.41 -25.34
C LYS A 375 15.59 8.11 -25.04
N TYR A 376 15.60 9.42 -24.97
CA TYR A 376 14.39 10.23 -24.81
C TYR A 376 13.38 9.95 -25.94
N ASP A 377 12.13 9.66 -25.58
CA ASP A 377 11.04 9.30 -26.51
C ASP A 377 9.77 10.13 -26.26
N GLY A 378 9.93 11.37 -25.85
CA GLY A 378 8.84 12.31 -25.59
C GLY A 378 8.58 13.29 -26.73
N ALA A 379 8.91 12.94 -27.96
CA ALA A 379 8.83 13.80 -29.14
C ALA A 379 7.40 14.30 -29.39
N THR A 380 7.10 15.51 -28.93
CA THR A 380 5.85 16.22 -29.20
C THR A 380 5.96 17.16 -30.41
N ALA A 381 7.16 17.53 -30.82
CA ALA A 381 7.43 18.41 -31.94
C ALA A 381 8.26 17.71 -33.01
N ARG A 382 8.03 18.12 -34.27
CA ARG A 382 8.65 17.54 -35.51
C ARG A 382 10.15 17.73 -35.53
N HIS A 383 10.92 17.93 -34.67
CA HIS A 383 12.39 18.07 -34.61
C HIS A 383 12.90 18.06 -33.14
N SER A 384 12.20 17.41 -32.21
CA SER A 384 12.72 17.25 -30.86
C SER A 384 13.97 16.39 -30.85
N ARG A 385 14.93 16.74 -30.02
CA ARG A 385 16.08 15.89 -29.76
C ARG A 385 15.66 14.59 -29.14
N GLN A 386 16.38 13.54 -29.44
CA GLN A 386 16.23 12.24 -28.80
C GLN A 386 17.55 11.90 -28.11
N SER A 387 17.87 12.64 -27.08
CA SER A 387 19.15 12.49 -26.37
C SER A 387 19.21 11.19 -25.60
N ASP A 388 20.35 10.53 -25.64
CA ASP A 388 20.65 9.41 -24.76
C ASP A 388 20.89 9.94 -23.34
N PHE A 389 20.43 9.21 -22.34
CA PHE A 389 20.57 9.63 -20.95
C PHE A 389 20.71 8.45 -20.01
N MET A 390 21.25 8.74 -18.84
CA MET A 390 21.23 7.89 -17.65
C MET A 390 20.64 8.68 -16.50
N MET A 391 19.73 8.07 -15.76
CA MET A 391 19.12 8.64 -14.56
C MET A 391 19.21 7.66 -13.40
N ALA A 392 19.50 8.16 -12.22
CA ALA A 392 19.43 7.41 -10.98
C ALA A 392 18.76 8.23 -9.88
N THR A 393 17.85 7.62 -9.14
CA THR A 393 17.17 8.24 -8.00
C THR A 393 17.18 7.32 -6.79
N LEU A 394 17.16 7.92 -5.61
CA LEU A 394 17.19 7.27 -4.33
C LEU A 394 16.29 7.98 -3.34
N ILE A 395 15.49 7.23 -2.58
CA ILE A 395 14.65 7.72 -1.50
C ILE A 395 14.88 6.82 -0.29
N TYR A 396 15.16 7.40 0.87
CA TYR A 396 15.45 6.68 2.10
C TYR A 396 14.72 7.27 3.30
N GLY A 397 14.00 6.41 4.02
CA GLY A 397 13.27 6.77 5.25
C GLY A 397 14.16 6.71 6.48
N LEU A 398 14.32 7.86 7.14
CA LEU A 398 15.03 8.02 8.40
C LEU A 398 14.09 7.89 9.60
N PRO A 399 14.61 7.65 10.82
CA PRO A 399 13.85 7.77 12.06
C PRO A 399 13.18 9.15 12.20
N LYS A 400 12.18 9.28 13.10
CA LYS A 400 11.42 10.49 13.37
C LYS A 400 10.64 11.02 12.17
N ASN A 401 10.16 10.11 11.30
CA ASN A 401 9.30 10.43 10.14
C ASN A 401 9.95 11.41 9.14
N VAL A 402 11.26 11.36 9.02
CA VAL A 402 12.02 12.12 8.03
C VAL A 402 12.36 11.21 6.85
N THR A 403 12.27 11.73 5.63
CA THR A 403 12.69 11.04 4.41
C THR A 403 13.66 11.93 3.66
N LEU A 404 14.81 11.38 3.30
CA LEU A 404 15.76 12.05 2.40
C LEU A 404 15.64 11.45 1.01
N TYR A 405 15.78 12.28 0.01
CA TYR A 405 15.76 11.81 -1.37
C TYR A 405 16.66 12.65 -2.27
N GLY A 406 17.12 12.03 -3.32
CA GLY A 406 17.97 12.70 -4.30
C GLY A 406 18.09 11.88 -5.57
N GLY A 407 18.60 12.51 -6.60
CA GLY A 407 18.83 11.85 -7.88
C GLY A 407 19.56 12.72 -8.87
N GLY A 408 20.10 12.10 -9.89
CA GLY A 408 20.80 12.76 -10.96
C GLY A 408 20.40 12.21 -12.32
N LEU A 409 20.45 13.08 -13.32
CA LEU A 409 20.28 12.75 -14.73
C LEU A 409 21.49 13.29 -15.49
N ALA A 410 22.09 12.46 -16.30
CA ALA A 410 23.23 12.82 -17.15
C ALA A 410 22.95 12.42 -18.60
N SER A 411 23.23 13.32 -19.49
CA SER A 411 23.24 13.18 -20.95
C SER A 411 24.46 13.88 -21.52
N GLU A 412 24.78 13.73 -22.78
CA GLU A 412 25.96 14.32 -23.39
C GLU A 412 26.07 15.85 -23.18
N PHE A 413 24.96 16.55 -23.33
CA PHE A 413 24.90 18.01 -23.22
C PHE A 413 23.94 18.52 -22.15
N TYR A 414 23.42 17.62 -21.28
CA TYR A 414 22.52 17.99 -20.20
C TYR A 414 22.83 17.20 -18.93
N THR A 415 22.88 17.91 -17.81
CA THR A 415 23.00 17.29 -16.50
C THR A 415 22.03 17.94 -15.50
N ALA A 416 21.46 17.15 -14.62
CA ALA A 416 20.63 17.64 -13.51
C ALA A 416 20.92 16.86 -12.23
N LEU A 417 20.89 17.56 -11.10
CA LEU A 417 21.04 16.98 -9.77
C LEU A 417 19.95 17.54 -8.85
N THR A 418 19.24 16.65 -8.16
CA THR A 418 18.19 16.99 -7.20
C THR A 418 18.52 16.44 -5.83
N LEU A 419 18.31 17.25 -4.80
CA LEU A 419 18.36 16.83 -3.40
C LEU A 419 17.15 17.40 -2.66
N GLY A 420 16.56 16.61 -1.78
CA GLY A 420 15.40 17.02 -1.02
C GLY A 420 15.19 16.23 0.26
N ALA A 421 14.30 16.76 1.09
CA ALA A 421 13.88 16.13 2.32
C ALA A 421 12.37 16.31 2.54
N GLY A 422 11.75 15.34 3.18
CA GLY A 422 10.36 15.37 3.62
C GLY A 422 10.22 15.01 5.09
N ILE A 423 9.24 15.59 5.76
CA ILE A 423 8.92 15.30 7.16
C ILE A 423 7.41 15.24 7.36
N SER A 424 6.95 14.29 8.17
CA SER A 424 5.58 14.29 8.69
C SER A 424 5.53 14.97 10.05
N LEU A 425 4.66 15.98 10.14
CA LEU A 425 4.44 16.80 11.33
C LEU A 425 3.18 16.36 12.10
N GLY A 426 2.70 15.14 11.87
CA GLY A 426 1.49 14.60 12.50
C GLY A 426 0.25 15.43 12.14
N TYR A 427 -0.42 16.00 13.15
CA TYR A 427 -1.64 16.78 12.94
C TYR A 427 -1.45 18.04 12.08
N MET A 428 -0.23 18.53 11.90
CA MET A 428 0.08 19.65 11.02
C MET A 428 0.27 19.23 9.55
N GLY A 429 0.19 17.93 9.25
CA GLY A 429 0.35 17.43 7.89
C GLY A 429 1.78 16.98 7.56
N ALA A 430 2.08 16.88 6.27
CA ALA A 430 3.39 16.51 5.76
C ALA A 430 3.91 17.57 4.80
N ILE A 431 5.20 17.86 4.88
CA ILE A 431 5.88 18.85 4.04
C ILE A 431 7.14 18.24 3.43
N SER A 432 7.43 18.57 2.18
CA SER A 432 8.73 18.27 1.57
C SER A 432 9.24 19.45 0.76
N ALA A 433 10.56 19.60 0.76
CA ALA A 433 11.26 20.60 -0.03
C ALA A 433 12.43 19.96 -0.78
N ASP A 434 12.61 20.36 -2.02
CA ASP A 434 13.73 19.93 -2.85
C ASP A 434 14.25 21.04 -3.74
N GLY A 435 15.52 20.92 -4.10
CA GLY A 435 16.20 21.78 -5.05
C GLY A 435 16.84 20.96 -6.17
N THR A 436 16.66 21.41 -7.39
CA THR A 436 17.26 20.84 -8.60
C THR A 436 18.15 21.85 -9.25
N LEU A 437 19.38 21.45 -9.54
CA LEU A 437 20.32 22.24 -10.38
C LEU A 437 20.43 21.56 -11.72
N SER A 438 20.35 22.32 -12.81
CA SER A 438 20.54 21.79 -14.17
C SER A 438 21.54 22.62 -14.96
N ARG A 439 22.24 21.93 -15.84
CA ARG A 439 23.13 22.50 -16.85
C ARG A 439 22.77 21.94 -18.20
N ALA A 440 22.44 22.83 -19.14
CA ALA A 440 22.12 22.49 -20.52
C ALA A 440 23.06 23.23 -21.45
N LYS A 441 23.62 22.53 -22.43
CA LYS A 441 24.47 23.11 -23.47
C LYS A 441 23.72 23.13 -24.80
N PHE A 442 23.63 24.30 -25.40
CA PHE A 442 22.97 24.51 -26.69
C PHE A 442 24.03 24.85 -27.76
N ALA A 443 23.84 24.40 -29.01
CA ALA A 443 24.85 24.50 -30.07
C ALA A 443 25.22 25.94 -30.44
N HIS A 444 24.30 26.90 -30.29
CA HIS A 444 24.47 28.30 -30.72
C HIS A 444 24.25 29.32 -29.60
N GLU A 445 24.06 28.88 -28.35
CA GLU A 445 23.82 29.73 -27.18
C GLU A 445 24.82 29.45 -26.07
N ASN A 446 24.92 30.37 -25.11
CA ASN A 446 25.70 30.16 -23.90
C ASN A 446 25.11 29.02 -23.08
N ASP A 447 25.95 28.27 -22.38
CA ASP A 447 25.53 27.25 -21.43
C ASP A 447 24.46 27.82 -20.46
N ALA A 448 23.31 27.15 -20.41
CA ALA A 448 22.26 27.52 -19.48
C ALA A 448 22.44 26.75 -18.16
N ASN A 449 22.75 27.47 -17.10
CA ASN A 449 22.87 26.94 -15.75
C ASN A 449 21.73 27.52 -14.90
N GLY A 450 20.89 26.66 -14.34
CA GLY A 450 19.72 27.09 -13.59
C GLY A 450 19.40 26.23 -12.40
N GLY A 451 18.53 26.74 -11.54
CA GLY A 451 18.01 26.06 -10.36
C GLY A 451 16.50 26.12 -10.30
N SER A 452 15.90 25.09 -9.77
CA SER A 452 14.48 24.99 -9.48
C SER A 452 14.28 24.52 -8.05
N TRP A 453 13.34 25.10 -7.35
CA TRP A 453 12.96 24.73 -5.98
C TRP A 453 11.50 24.32 -5.98
N ARG A 454 11.19 23.22 -5.27
CA ARG A 454 9.85 22.69 -5.14
C ARG A 454 9.51 22.50 -3.67
N LEU A 455 8.35 22.99 -3.26
CA LEU A 455 7.77 22.79 -1.94
C LEU A 455 6.44 22.08 -2.12
N ARG A 456 6.21 20.99 -1.37
CA ARG A 456 4.96 20.23 -1.38
C ARG A 456 4.43 20.11 0.03
N TYR A 457 3.11 20.22 0.16
CA TYR A 457 2.41 20.11 1.44
C TYR A 457 1.14 19.29 1.26
N SER A 458 0.84 18.45 2.25
CA SER A 458 -0.38 17.64 2.30
C SER A 458 -0.92 17.64 3.73
N LYS A 459 -2.23 17.80 3.87
CA LYS A 459 -2.92 17.73 5.17
C LYS A 459 -4.33 17.18 5.00
N SER A 460 -4.76 16.37 5.97
CA SER A 460 -6.12 15.92 6.14
C SER A 460 -6.72 16.46 7.44
N MET A 461 -8.02 16.77 7.44
CA MET A 461 -8.79 17.24 8.58
C MET A 461 -10.07 16.42 8.70
N LEU A 462 -10.03 15.38 9.53
CA LEU A 462 -11.15 14.44 9.70
C LEU A 462 -12.38 15.12 10.31
N SER A 463 -12.17 16.02 11.25
CA SER A 463 -13.25 16.73 11.96
C SER A 463 -14.18 17.51 11.03
N THR A 464 -13.67 17.96 9.90
CA THR A 464 -14.44 18.70 8.89
C THR A 464 -14.72 17.90 7.63
N GLY A 465 -14.11 16.69 7.48
CA GLY A 465 -14.15 15.91 6.25
C GLY A 465 -13.41 16.56 5.08
N THR A 466 -12.50 17.50 5.37
CA THR A 466 -11.72 18.23 4.38
C THR A 466 -10.34 17.63 4.23
N SER A 467 -9.88 17.36 3.02
CA SER A 467 -8.48 17.03 2.74
C SER A 467 -7.89 18.04 1.75
N LEU A 468 -6.69 18.47 2.06
CA LEU A 468 -5.81 19.20 1.17
C LEU A 468 -4.81 18.16 0.65
N ASP A 469 -5.16 17.56 -0.49
CA ASP A 469 -4.49 16.35 -0.96
C ASP A 469 -3.06 16.62 -1.41
N LEU A 470 -2.84 17.73 -2.12
CA LEU A 470 -1.53 18.16 -2.54
C LEU A 470 -1.54 19.66 -2.82
N THR A 471 -0.62 20.38 -2.22
CA THR A 471 -0.27 21.74 -2.63
C THR A 471 1.20 21.74 -3.02
N ALA A 472 1.50 22.08 -4.26
CA ALA A 472 2.85 22.16 -4.77
C ALA A 472 3.15 23.57 -5.26
N LEU A 473 4.25 24.12 -4.80
CA LEU A 473 4.81 25.36 -5.28
C LEU A 473 6.17 25.08 -5.89
N ARG A 474 6.37 25.46 -7.13
CA ARG A 474 7.66 25.36 -7.82
C ARG A 474 8.08 26.75 -8.30
N TYR A 475 9.32 27.07 -8.11
CA TYR A 475 9.98 28.23 -8.68
C TYR A 475 11.23 27.81 -9.43
N SER A 476 11.44 28.32 -10.65
CA SER A 476 12.61 28.02 -11.47
C SER A 476 13.26 29.31 -11.94
N THR A 477 14.59 29.34 -11.97
CA THR A 477 15.34 30.46 -12.53
C THR A 477 15.17 30.50 -14.07
N ARG A 478 15.49 31.63 -14.68
CA ARG A 478 15.35 31.85 -16.13
C ARG A 478 16.15 30.86 -16.96
N ASN A 479 17.29 30.42 -16.48
CA ASN A 479 18.19 29.50 -17.19
C ASN A 479 18.03 28.04 -16.77
N PHE A 480 16.96 27.73 -16.02
CA PHE A 480 16.64 26.35 -15.67
C PHE A 480 15.80 25.72 -16.79
N TYR A 481 16.26 24.57 -17.25
CA TYR A 481 15.52 23.72 -18.20
C TYR A 481 15.35 22.34 -17.60
N THR A 482 14.18 21.75 -17.73
CA THR A 482 13.97 20.32 -17.53
C THR A 482 14.55 19.54 -18.69
N PHE A 483 14.80 18.24 -18.53
CA PHE A 483 15.33 17.42 -19.63
C PHE A 483 14.36 17.35 -20.81
N SER A 484 13.07 17.36 -20.56
CA SER A 484 12.04 17.39 -21.60
C SER A 484 12.02 18.73 -22.34
N GLU A 485 12.16 19.86 -21.64
CA GLU A 485 12.28 21.19 -22.26
C GLU A 485 13.58 21.27 -23.09
N TYR A 486 14.70 20.78 -22.57
CA TYR A 486 15.96 20.72 -23.31
C TYR A 486 15.83 19.93 -24.62
N ASN A 487 15.17 18.77 -24.60
CA ASN A 487 14.96 17.96 -25.81
C ASN A 487 13.96 18.62 -26.78
N GLY A 488 13.05 19.44 -26.30
CA GLY A 488 12.05 20.16 -27.11
C GLY A 488 12.54 21.48 -27.72
N THR A 489 13.68 22.02 -27.26
CA THR A 489 14.19 23.35 -27.68
C THR A 489 15.52 23.25 -28.40
N GLY A 490 15.85 24.27 -29.21
CA GLY A 490 17.20 24.51 -29.74
C GLY A 490 17.71 23.48 -30.74
N TYR A 491 16.81 22.92 -31.58
CA TYR A 491 17.24 22.03 -32.66
C TYR A 491 17.89 22.81 -33.83
N GLU A 492 18.99 22.27 -34.36
CA GLU A 492 19.67 22.82 -35.53
C GLU A 492 18.70 22.99 -36.71
N GLY A 493 18.63 24.19 -37.29
CA GLY A 493 17.81 24.51 -38.46
C GLY A 493 16.47 25.21 -38.17
N ARG A 494 16.20 25.60 -36.94
CA ARG A 494 15.12 26.52 -36.63
C ARG A 494 15.61 27.96 -36.72
N ASP A 495 14.91 28.80 -37.48
CA ASP A 495 15.17 30.24 -37.54
C ASP A 495 15.13 30.83 -36.10
N GLU A 496 16.03 31.78 -35.82
CA GLU A 496 16.21 32.40 -34.49
C GLU A 496 14.90 32.97 -33.90
N ASP A 497 13.94 33.35 -34.73
CA ASP A 497 12.62 33.83 -34.32
C ASP A 497 11.73 32.74 -33.68
N SER A 498 12.02 31.45 -33.88
CA SER A 498 11.23 30.36 -33.27
C SER A 498 11.71 29.96 -31.87
N LEU A 499 12.89 30.38 -31.44
CA LEU A 499 13.43 30.20 -30.08
C LEU A 499 12.77 31.17 -29.09
N SER A 500 12.28 32.30 -29.56
CA SER A 500 11.55 33.29 -28.74
C SER A 500 10.21 32.75 -28.17
N GLY A 501 9.77 31.60 -28.62
CA GLY A 501 8.52 30.95 -28.18
C GLY A 501 8.69 29.80 -27.19
N SER A 502 9.89 29.46 -26.73
CA SER A 502 10.05 28.44 -25.70
C SER A 502 9.76 29.03 -24.31
N HIS A 503 8.50 29.03 -23.97
CA HIS A 503 8.04 29.44 -22.64
C HIS A 503 8.41 28.37 -21.63
N HIS A 504 9.58 28.50 -21.00
CA HIS A 504 9.89 27.63 -19.87
C HIS A 504 9.31 28.19 -18.57
N ARG A 505 8.90 27.30 -17.71
CA ARG A 505 8.12 27.62 -16.52
C ARG A 505 8.94 28.39 -15.50
N ARG A 506 8.41 29.54 -15.08
CA ARG A 506 8.96 30.35 -13.99
C ARG A 506 8.45 29.88 -12.65
N SER A 507 7.13 29.75 -12.52
CA SER A 507 6.51 29.29 -11.29
C SER A 507 5.29 28.43 -11.61
N SER A 508 5.02 27.48 -10.73
CA SER A 508 3.84 26.63 -10.80
C SER A 508 3.24 26.51 -9.41
N PHE A 509 1.95 26.78 -9.31
CA PHE A 509 1.16 26.52 -8.13
C PHE A 509 0.06 25.54 -8.47
N GLN A 510 0.00 24.42 -7.73
CA GLN A 510 -1.02 23.39 -7.91
C GLN A 510 -1.61 23.05 -6.56
N THR A 511 -2.92 23.02 -6.45
CA THR A 511 -3.63 22.59 -5.24
C THR A 511 -4.87 21.79 -5.59
N GLN A 512 -5.15 20.80 -4.78
CA GLN A 512 -6.37 20.02 -4.82
C GLN A 512 -6.94 19.93 -3.41
N ILE A 513 -8.19 20.34 -3.27
CA ILE A 513 -8.94 20.29 -2.02
C ILE A 513 -10.11 19.36 -2.25
N SER A 514 -10.30 18.39 -1.37
CA SER A 514 -11.45 17.48 -1.41
C SER A 514 -12.23 17.60 -0.11
N GLN A 515 -13.56 17.72 -0.24
CA GLN A 515 -14.49 17.83 0.88
C GLN A 515 -15.48 16.67 0.83
N GLN A 516 -15.49 15.88 1.89
CA GLN A 516 -16.53 14.87 2.11
C GLN A 516 -17.77 15.51 2.70
N MET A 517 -18.93 15.27 2.08
CA MET A 517 -20.22 15.83 2.50
C MET A 517 -21.16 14.74 3.04
N GLY A 518 -20.61 13.72 3.69
CA GLY A 518 -21.35 12.58 4.23
C GLY A 518 -22.11 11.84 3.13
N ASN A 519 -23.41 11.64 3.31
CA ASN A 519 -24.26 10.92 2.35
C ASN A 519 -24.54 11.69 1.05
N TYR A 520 -24.21 12.97 0.99
CA TYR A 520 -24.42 13.81 -0.21
C TYR A 520 -23.28 13.69 -1.22
N GLY A 521 -22.22 12.94 -0.92
CA GLY A 521 -21.11 12.71 -1.82
C GLY A 521 -19.83 13.47 -1.44
N SER A 522 -18.98 13.73 -2.43
CA SER A 522 -17.73 14.47 -2.26
C SER A 522 -17.59 15.58 -3.30
N LEU A 523 -17.03 16.71 -2.88
CA LEU A 523 -16.66 17.81 -3.75
C LEU A 523 -15.14 17.88 -3.84
N SER A 524 -14.59 17.94 -5.06
CA SER A 524 -13.15 18.11 -5.28
C SER A 524 -12.92 19.36 -6.14
N LEU A 525 -12.06 20.24 -5.65
CA LEU A 525 -11.61 21.43 -6.35
C LEU A 525 -10.12 21.31 -6.65
N ARG A 526 -9.76 21.47 -7.93
CA ARG A 526 -8.37 21.55 -8.37
C ARG A 526 -8.11 22.91 -8.98
N ALA A 527 -7.03 23.56 -8.56
CA ALA A 527 -6.54 24.80 -9.13
C ALA A 527 -5.07 24.66 -9.55
N ASN A 528 -4.76 25.09 -10.76
CA ASN A 528 -3.41 25.15 -11.32
C ASN A 528 -3.14 26.55 -11.82
N ARG A 529 -1.97 27.09 -11.52
CA ARG A 529 -1.46 28.33 -12.08
C ARG A 529 -0.01 28.16 -12.45
N ASP A 530 0.30 28.37 -13.72
CA ASP A 530 1.65 28.34 -14.26
C ASP A 530 2.00 29.72 -14.80
N ASP A 531 3.12 30.28 -14.37
CA ASP A 531 3.69 31.51 -14.92
C ASP A 531 4.99 31.14 -15.69
N TYR A 532 5.24 31.77 -16.82
CA TYR A 532 6.36 31.47 -17.70
C TYR A 532 7.32 32.66 -17.81
N TRP A 533 8.60 32.38 -18.10
CA TRP A 533 9.56 33.40 -18.44
C TRP A 533 9.28 33.89 -19.87
N GLY A 534 9.19 35.19 -20.05
CA GLY A 534 8.90 35.79 -21.37
C GLY A 534 7.44 36.16 -21.59
N ASP A 535 6.55 35.79 -20.69
CA ASP A 535 5.14 36.15 -20.79
C ASP A 535 4.94 37.64 -20.56
N ARG A 536 4.59 38.38 -21.61
CA ARG A 536 4.06 39.74 -21.48
C ARG A 536 2.63 39.60 -21.01
N LYS A 537 2.42 39.69 -19.67
CA LYS A 537 1.12 39.84 -19.00
C LYS A 537 -0.12 39.62 -19.89
N SER A 538 -0.52 38.40 -20.06
CA SER A 538 -1.92 38.10 -20.36
C SER A 538 -2.62 37.74 -19.05
N VAL A 539 -3.35 38.70 -18.51
CA VAL A 539 -4.31 38.44 -17.43
C VAL A 539 -5.56 37.91 -18.11
N VAL A 540 -5.85 36.65 -17.88
CA VAL A 540 -7.19 36.10 -18.13
C VAL A 540 -7.85 35.85 -16.80
#